data_62aac0e0a8e30ace801ea0a13aa62ad5
#
_entry.id   62aac0e0a8e30ace801ea0a13aa62ad5
#
_cell.length_a   1.000
_cell.length_b   1.000
_cell.length_c   1.000
_cell.angle_alpha   90.00
_cell.angle_beta   90.00
_cell.angle_gamma   90.00
#
_symmetry.space_group_name_H-M   'P 1'
#
loop_
_entity.id
_entity.type
_entity.pdbx_description
1 polymer ?
#
loop_
_entity_poly.entity_id
_entity_poly.type
_entity_poly.pdbx_seq_one_letter_code
_entity_poly.pdbx_strand_id
1 'polypeptide(L)'
;MPFGIYAGDKMIGYVMVIYDREEQTYNIWHFMIDAAHQRKGYGKAALAQVIRYIKTKPFGPSGTVLLTCSPENQAAYALYTDFGFCPTGRCDGKEQELCLKLAPARPNTEIKV
;
A
#
# COMPACT_ATOMS: atom_id res chain seq x y z
N MET A 1 10.84 -4.17 -4.74
CA MET A 1 10.75 -4.04 -6.18
C MET A 1 10.15 -2.69 -6.55
N PRO A 2 10.86 -1.86 -7.31
CA PRO A 2 10.34 -0.55 -7.69
C PRO A 2 9.39 -0.64 -8.87
N PHE A 3 8.38 0.23 -8.86
CA PHE A 3 7.43 0.37 -9.97
C PHE A 3 7.28 1.83 -10.31
N GLY A 4 7.29 2.14 -11.61
CA GLY A 4 6.90 3.45 -12.10
C GLY A 4 5.37 3.59 -12.12
N ILE A 5 4.90 4.78 -11.80
CA ILE A 5 3.49 5.13 -11.87
C ILE A 5 3.31 6.04 -13.10
N TYR A 6 2.41 5.66 -13.99
CA TYR A 6 2.24 6.34 -15.28
C TYR A 6 0.83 6.88 -15.43
N ALA A 7 0.74 8.08 -15.99
CA ALA A 7 -0.49 8.63 -16.55
C ALA A 7 -0.32 8.69 -18.06
N GLY A 8 -0.95 7.78 -18.79
CA GLY A 8 -0.65 7.58 -20.20
C GLY A 8 0.81 7.12 -20.38
N ASP A 9 1.56 7.85 -21.19
CA ASP A 9 2.97 7.53 -21.45
C ASP A 9 3.94 8.25 -20.51
N LYS A 10 3.43 9.11 -19.65
CA LYS A 10 4.28 9.94 -18.79
C LYS A 10 4.40 9.32 -17.41
N MET A 11 5.63 9.13 -16.95
CA MET A 11 5.90 8.71 -15.58
C MET A 11 5.65 9.86 -14.61
N ILE A 12 4.72 9.68 -13.69
CA ILE A 12 4.30 10.72 -12.74
C ILE A 12 4.67 10.41 -11.29
N GLY A 13 5.25 9.25 -11.04
CA GLY A 13 5.65 8.87 -9.70
C GLY A 13 6.26 7.49 -9.67
N TYR A 14 6.53 7.02 -8.46
CA TYR A 14 7.01 5.66 -8.27
C TYR A 14 6.64 5.14 -6.89
N VAL A 15 6.74 3.83 -6.74
CA VAL A 15 6.50 3.14 -5.49
C VAL A 15 7.44 1.94 -5.40
N MET A 16 7.86 1.61 -4.19
CA MET A 16 8.65 0.42 -3.94
C MET A 16 7.86 -0.53 -3.05
N VAL A 17 7.80 -1.80 -3.44
CA VAL A 17 7.17 -2.87 -2.66
C VAL A 17 8.27 -3.79 -2.17
N ILE A 18 8.34 -4.00 -0.86
CA ILE A 18 9.33 -4.85 -0.22
C ILE A 18 8.62 -5.93 0.56
N TYR A 19 9.07 -7.16 0.41
CA TYR A 19 8.54 -8.29 1.17
C TYR A 19 9.52 -8.68 2.27
N ASP A 20 9.04 -8.67 3.52
CA ASP A 20 9.78 -9.14 4.68
C ASP A 20 9.42 -10.61 4.91
N ARG A 21 10.38 -11.50 4.65
CA ARG A 21 10.16 -12.94 4.77
C ARG A 21 10.02 -13.43 6.19
N GLU A 22 10.68 -12.76 7.13
CA GLU A 22 10.61 -13.16 8.54
C GLU A 22 9.25 -12.85 9.14
N GLU A 23 8.76 -11.63 8.88
CA GLU A 23 7.48 -11.18 9.40
C GLU A 23 6.31 -11.57 8.48
N GLN A 24 6.61 -12.02 7.27
CA GLN A 24 5.61 -12.32 6.22
C GLN A 24 4.70 -11.12 5.99
N THR A 25 5.31 -9.97 5.76
CA THR A 25 4.58 -8.72 5.50
C THR A 25 5.06 -8.07 4.22
N TYR A 26 4.13 -7.44 3.52
CA TYR A 26 4.46 -6.55 2.41
C TYR A 26 4.57 -5.14 2.95
N ASN A 27 5.58 -4.41 2.49
CA ASN A 27 5.84 -3.04 2.90
C ASN A 27 5.84 -2.14 1.68
N ILE A 28 5.11 -1.05 1.75
CA ILE A 28 5.09 -0.03 0.71
C ILE A 28 6.06 1.08 1.12
N TRP A 29 7.09 1.28 0.30
CA TRP A 29 8.11 2.29 0.51
C TRP A 29 8.07 3.31 -0.62
N HIS A 30 8.34 4.57 -0.30
CA HIS A 30 8.54 5.63 -1.29
C HIS A 30 7.36 5.76 -2.27
N PHE A 31 6.14 5.72 -1.75
CA PHE A 31 4.97 5.97 -2.58
C PHE A 31 4.89 7.47 -2.87
N MET A 32 5.22 7.85 -4.09
CA MET A 32 5.34 9.26 -4.48
C MET A 32 4.64 9.53 -5.80
N ILE A 33 3.87 10.61 -5.81
CA ILE A 33 3.29 11.19 -7.03
C ILE A 33 3.92 12.58 -7.20
N ASP A 34 4.37 12.89 -8.42
CA ASP A 34 4.89 14.19 -8.78
C ASP A 34 3.91 15.30 -8.37
N ALA A 35 4.43 16.37 -7.79
CA ALA A 35 3.62 17.47 -7.28
C ALA A 35 2.65 18.05 -8.33
N ALA A 36 3.10 18.12 -9.59
CA ALA A 36 2.26 18.62 -10.68
C ALA A 36 1.06 17.74 -10.99
N HIS A 37 1.06 16.48 -10.51
CA HIS A 37 0.02 15.48 -10.78
C HIS A 37 -0.74 15.07 -9.52
N GLN A 38 -0.48 15.71 -8.39
CA GLN A 38 -1.22 15.44 -7.16
C GLN A 38 -2.64 16.03 -7.22
N ARG A 39 -3.52 15.51 -6.36
CA ARG A 39 -4.91 15.94 -6.23
C ARG A 39 -5.77 15.69 -7.47
N LYS A 40 -5.36 14.75 -8.33
CA LYS A 40 -6.12 14.35 -9.52
C LYS A 40 -6.66 12.92 -9.43
N GLY A 41 -6.59 12.30 -8.24
CA GLY A 41 -7.03 10.93 -8.04
C GLY A 41 -6.00 9.87 -8.44
N TYR A 42 -4.83 10.26 -8.91
CA TYR A 42 -3.79 9.30 -9.32
C TYR A 42 -3.25 8.49 -8.15
N GLY A 43 -3.11 9.12 -6.98
CA GLY A 43 -2.63 8.41 -5.78
C GLY A 43 -3.56 7.27 -5.38
N LYS A 44 -4.86 7.52 -5.38
CA LYS A 44 -5.87 6.51 -5.06
C LYS A 44 -5.85 5.37 -6.07
N ALA A 45 -5.81 5.70 -7.36
CA ALA A 45 -5.77 4.70 -8.43
C ALA A 45 -4.49 3.87 -8.36
N ALA A 46 -3.34 4.50 -8.13
CA ALA A 46 -2.06 3.82 -8.02
C ALA A 46 -2.03 2.90 -6.79
N LEU A 47 -2.50 3.39 -5.65
CA LEU A 47 -2.55 2.58 -4.43
C LEU A 47 -3.43 1.34 -4.62
N ALA A 48 -4.58 1.49 -5.28
CA ALA A 48 -5.45 0.36 -5.58
C ALA A 48 -4.75 -0.70 -6.42
N GLN A 49 -3.96 -0.28 -7.41
CA GLN A 49 -3.20 -1.21 -8.24
C GLN A 49 -2.07 -1.89 -7.47
N VAL A 50 -1.38 -1.16 -6.61
CA VAL A 50 -0.33 -1.72 -5.76
C VAL A 50 -0.91 -2.80 -4.84
N ILE A 51 -2.03 -2.53 -4.20
CA ILE A 51 -2.67 -3.50 -3.32
C ILE A 51 -3.15 -4.72 -4.12
N ARG A 52 -3.69 -4.51 -5.31
CA ARG A 52 -4.10 -5.63 -6.18
C ARG A 52 -2.90 -6.51 -6.52
N TYR A 53 -1.76 -5.91 -6.83
CA TYR A 53 -0.53 -6.65 -7.10
C TYR A 53 -0.10 -7.44 -5.86
N ILE A 54 -0.10 -6.83 -4.68
CA ILE A 54 0.28 -7.49 -3.43
C ILE A 54 -0.66 -8.67 -3.13
N LYS A 55 -1.94 -8.55 -3.45
CA LYS A 55 -2.91 -9.64 -3.26
C LYS A 55 -2.59 -10.88 -4.06
N THR A 56 -1.81 -10.75 -5.13
CA THR A 56 -1.33 -11.94 -5.87
C THR A 56 -0.22 -12.69 -5.14
N LYS A 57 0.27 -12.14 -4.03
CA LYS A 57 1.33 -12.75 -3.20
C LYS A 57 2.60 -13.08 -3.99
N PRO A 58 3.15 -12.11 -4.74
CA PRO A 58 4.23 -12.38 -5.70
C PRO A 58 5.52 -12.88 -5.06
N PHE A 59 5.77 -12.56 -3.80
CA PHE A 59 7.02 -12.93 -3.11
C PHE A 59 6.81 -13.90 -1.96
N GLY A 60 5.58 -14.18 -1.60
CA GLY A 60 5.27 -15.09 -0.51
C GLY A 60 3.98 -14.75 0.20
N PRO A 61 3.53 -15.61 1.12
CA PRO A 61 2.26 -15.41 1.81
C PRO A 61 2.32 -14.24 2.78
N SER A 62 1.22 -13.53 2.89
CA SER A 62 1.02 -12.48 3.89
C SER A 62 -0.46 -12.13 4.00
N GLY A 63 -0.87 -11.76 5.20
CA GLY A 63 -2.18 -11.18 5.44
C GLY A 63 -2.12 -9.68 5.72
N THR A 64 -0.94 -9.05 5.54
CA THR A 64 -0.72 -7.70 6.05
C THR A 64 0.14 -6.88 5.11
N VAL A 65 -0.25 -5.61 4.93
CA VAL A 65 0.55 -4.59 4.23
C VAL A 65 0.85 -3.48 5.22
N LEU A 66 2.12 -3.11 5.31
CA LEU A 66 2.60 -2.05 6.20
C LEU A 66 3.14 -0.87 5.39
N LEU A 67 2.98 0.31 5.93
CA LEU A 67 3.65 1.51 5.44
C LEU A 67 3.83 2.48 6.60
N THR A 68 4.68 3.48 6.42
CA THR A 68 4.85 4.56 7.37
C THR A 68 4.43 5.87 6.73
N CYS A 69 3.87 6.75 7.53
CA CYS A 69 3.38 8.04 7.08
C CYS A 69 3.56 9.09 8.18
N SER A 70 4.09 10.25 7.79
CA SER A 70 4.15 11.38 8.72
C SER A 70 2.75 11.92 8.98
N PRO A 71 2.37 12.15 10.26
CA PRO A 71 1.07 12.76 10.57
C PRO A 71 0.92 14.16 9.99
N GLU A 72 2.02 14.83 9.70
CA GLU A 72 2.01 16.16 9.08
C GLU A 72 1.59 16.11 7.62
N ASN A 73 1.76 14.98 6.96
CA ASN A 73 1.32 14.77 5.58
C ASN A 73 -0.15 14.35 5.57
N GLN A 74 -1.02 15.32 5.77
CA GLN A 74 -2.45 15.07 5.93
C GLN A 74 -3.09 14.44 4.70
N ALA A 75 -2.66 14.85 3.50
CA ALA A 75 -3.21 14.31 2.26
C ALA A 75 -2.88 12.82 2.11
N ALA A 76 -1.65 12.43 2.37
CA ALA A 76 -1.24 11.03 2.32
C ALA A 76 -1.92 10.20 3.40
N TYR A 77 -1.98 10.74 4.61
CA TYR A 77 -2.64 10.07 5.73
C TYR A 77 -4.11 9.79 5.42
N ALA A 78 -4.82 10.78 4.89
CA ALA A 78 -6.21 10.63 4.49
C ALA A 78 -6.37 9.58 3.38
N LEU A 79 -5.47 9.58 2.39
CA LEU A 79 -5.48 8.58 1.32
C LEU A 79 -5.38 7.16 1.88
N TYR A 80 -4.43 6.93 2.77
CA TYR A 80 -4.22 5.60 3.34
C TYR A 80 -5.37 5.17 4.25
N THR A 81 -5.83 6.05 5.12
CA THR A 81 -6.93 5.72 6.04
C THR A 81 -8.25 5.52 5.30
N ASP A 82 -8.51 6.29 4.26
CA ASP A 82 -9.70 6.10 3.42
C ASP A 82 -9.65 4.76 2.70
N PHE A 83 -8.46 4.28 2.37
CA PHE A 83 -8.29 2.98 1.74
C PHE A 83 -8.50 1.81 2.71
N GLY A 84 -8.38 2.05 3.99
CA GLY A 84 -8.57 1.04 5.03
C GLY A 84 -7.35 0.78 5.91
N PHE A 85 -6.25 1.51 5.71
CA PHE A 85 -5.09 1.40 6.60
C PHE A 85 -5.42 1.99 7.98
N CYS A 86 -4.94 1.32 9.02
CA CYS A 86 -5.13 1.75 10.40
C CYS A 86 -3.79 1.84 11.13
N PRO A 87 -3.63 2.80 12.05
CA PRO A 87 -2.41 2.89 12.86
C PRO A 87 -2.19 1.63 13.68
N THR A 88 -0.95 1.15 13.74
CA THR A 88 -0.59 -0.01 14.55
C THR A 88 -0.19 0.37 15.98
N GLY A 89 0.07 1.65 16.24
CA GLY A 89 0.62 2.13 17.49
C GLY A 89 2.14 2.20 17.48
N ARG A 90 2.79 1.69 16.43
CA ARG A 90 4.25 1.80 16.29
C ARG A 90 4.62 3.05 15.52
N CYS A 91 5.78 3.61 15.85
CA CYS A 91 6.33 4.77 15.17
C CYS A 91 7.77 4.47 14.75
N ASP A 92 8.16 5.03 13.61
CA ASP A 92 9.54 5.07 13.15
C ASP A 92 9.95 6.54 13.11
N GLY A 93 10.61 7.00 14.18
CA GLY A 93 10.87 8.42 14.36
C GLY A 93 9.56 9.20 14.44
N LYS A 94 9.35 10.14 13.52
CA LYS A 94 8.13 10.95 13.45
C LYS A 94 7.04 10.33 12.60
N GLU A 95 7.32 9.22 11.94
CA GLU A 95 6.36 8.56 11.09
C GLU A 95 5.58 7.50 11.86
N GLN A 96 4.29 7.43 11.59
CA GLN A 96 3.42 6.40 12.15
C GLN A 96 3.35 5.21 11.20
N GLU A 97 3.38 4.01 11.76
CA GLU A 97 3.14 2.79 11.00
C GLU A 97 1.64 2.59 10.83
N LEU A 98 1.24 2.34 9.59
CA LEU A 98 -0.13 2.00 9.24
C LEU A 98 -0.16 0.60 8.66
N CYS A 99 -1.26 -0.10 8.90
CA CYS A 99 -1.45 -1.50 8.51
C CYS A 99 -2.77 -1.67 7.77
N LEU A 100 -2.72 -2.40 6.66
CA LEU A 100 -3.89 -2.90 5.97
C LEU A 100 -3.91 -4.42 6.08
N LYS A 101 -4.98 -4.97 6.61
CA LYS A 101 -5.18 -6.41 6.63
C LYS A 101 -5.81 -6.85 5.32
N LEU A 102 -5.17 -7.81 4.66
CA LEU A 102 -5.72 -8.41 3.46
C LEU A 102 -6.77 -9.44 3.86
N ALA A 103 -7.85 -9.52 3.06
CA ALA A 103 -8.84 -10.55 3.29
C ALA A 103 -8.19 -11.93 3.12
N PRO A 104 -8.51 -12.90 4.01
CA PRO A 104 -7.98 -14.24 3.86
C PRO A 104 -8.49 -14.85 2.54
N ALA A 105 -7.67 -15.72 1.94
CA ALA A 105 -8.10 -16.47 0.78
C ALA A 105 -9.32 -17.29 1.14
N ARG A 106 -10.30 -17.36 0.23
CA ARG A 106 -11.48 -18.22 0.43
C ARG A 106 -11.04 -19.68 0.51
N PRO A 107 -11.48 -20.41 1.53
CA PRO A 107 -11.17 -21.84 1.58
C PRO A 107 -11.80 -22.56 0.40
N ASN A 108 -11.06 -23.50 -0.21
CA ASN A 108 -11.55 -24.28 -1.32
C ASN A 108 -12.68 -25.24 -0.93
N THR A 109 -12.89 -25.39 0.38
CA THR A 109 -13.91 -26.28 0.94
C THR A 109 -15.16 -25.56 1.39
N GLU A 110 -15.36 -24.35 0.92
CA GLU A 110 -16.53 -23.56 1.27
C GLU A 110 -17.79 -24.23 0.75
N ILE A 111 -18.74 -24.46 1.65
CA ILE A 111 -20.04 -25.03 1.31
C ILE A 111 -21.03 -23.90 1.21
N LYS A 112 -21.66 -23.79 0.05
CA LYS A 112 -22.73 -22.81 -0.16
C LYS A 112 -24.05 -23.54 -0.25
N VAL A 113 -24.97 -23.10 0.55
CA VAL A 113 -26.34 -23.64 0.56
C VAL A 113 -27.32 -22.70 -0.09
#